data_4d6aacb8f27b38ddb5b7753fb64e1fd8
#
_entry.id   4d6aacb8f27b38ddb5b7753fb64e1fd8
#
_cell.length_a   1.000
_cell.length_b   1.000
_cell.length_c   1.000
_cell.angle_alpha   90.00
_cell.angle_beta   90.00
_cell.angle_gamma   90.00
#
_symmetry.space_group_name_H-M   'P 1'
#
loop_
_entity.id
_entity.type
_entity.pdbx_description
1 polymer ?
#
loop_
_entity_poly.entity_id
_entity_poly.type
_entity_poly.pdbx_seq_one_letter_code
_entity_poly.pdbx_strand_id
1 'polypeptide(L)'
;VSIAPAFMTVATPLPAIAAAPLIELDRACVIRGQVRVLHDLSLRIAQGQHTALLGPNGCGKSSFIKLITRELYPLAHADGSVAVRVLGQNRWQVDRLRSQLGIVTGDLSSNLADMPGLTVEEAVLSGFFASFVVPAFREVTDNMRARVRETLALTGALPLLHRGYAELSAGETRRVLIARALVNRPQALLLDEPSTGLDLVARQHLIATMRTLAAQGITLVLVTHHIEEVIPEIERVVLLRGGRIAADGTRAELLRDGPLSDVFGGPIQVVEHEGRLTAFAG
;
A
#
# COMPACT_ATOMS: atom_id res chain seq x y z
N VAL A 1 1.88 13.31 39.67
CA VAL A 1 2.00 11.85 39.56
C VAL A 1 1.62 11.51 38.12
N SER A 2 2.66 11.26 37.31
CA SER A 2 2.49 10.92 35.88
C SER A 2 2.18 9.42 35.80
N ILE A 3 0.97 9.09 35.40
CA ILE A 3 0.57 7.69 35.12
C ILE A 3 1.03 7.41 33.67
N ALA A 4 2.08 6.63 33.52
CA ALA A 4 2.48 6.08 32.22
C ALA A 4 1.37 5.12 31.73
N PRO A 5 0.94 5.19 30.45
CA PRO A 5 -0.04 4.24 29.94
C PRO A 5 0.56 2.84 29.92
N ALA A 6 -0.14 1.88 30.50
CA ALA A 6 0.20 0.46 30.43
C ALA A 6 0.20 0.02 28.96
N PHE A 7 1.34 -0.42 28.47
CA PHE A 7 1.46 -1.01 27.13
C PHE A 7 0.70 -2.33 27.12
N MET A 8 -0.28 -2.42 26.22
CA MET A 8 -1.03 -3.65 25.99
C MET A 8 -0.11 -4.79 25.57
N THR A 9 -0.45 -5.97 26.02
CA THR A 9 0.19 -7.23 25.68
C THR A 9 0.23 -7.38 24.16
N VAL A 10 1.42 -7.49 23.60
CA VAL A 10 1.64 -7.78 22.20
C VAL A 10 0.90 -9.08 21.87
N ALA A 11 -0.08 -9.02 20.97
CA ALA A 11 -0.74 -10.21 20.45
C ALA A 11 0.33 -11.19 19.91
N THR A 12 0.14 -12.48 20.17
CA THR A 12 1.07 -13.51 19.73
C THR A 12 1.20 -13.43 18.20
N PRO A 13 2.41 -13.27 17.65
CA PRO A 13 2.57 -13.20 16.20
C PRO A 13 1.99 -14.44 15.55
N LEU A 14 1.24 -14.27 14.46
CA LEU A 14 0.71 -15.36 13.65
C LEU A 14 1.86 -16.33 13.28
N PRO A 15 1.60 -17.66 13.24
CA PRO A 15 2.63 -18.64 12.89
C PRO A 15 3.29 -18.26 11.57
N ALA A 16 4.61 -18.32 11.55
CA ALA A 16 5.41 -17.95 10.39
C ALA A 16 5.01 -18.84 9.20
N ILE A 17 4.34 -18.24 8.21
CA ILE A 17 4.13 -18.87 6.91
C ILE A 17 5.53 -19.09 6.34
N ALA A 18 5.86 -20.32 5.92
CA ALA A 18 7.15 -20.70 5.32
C ALA A 18 7.35 -20.07 3.90
N ALA A 19 6.58 -19.07 3.55
CA ALA A 19 6.66 -18.35 2.29
C ALA A 19 7.81 -17.34 2.28
N ALA A 20 8.36 -17.08 1.09
CA ALA A 20 9.44 -16.12 0.91
C ALA A 20 9.06 -14.72 1.44
N PRO A 21 9.97 -14.03 2.12
CA PRO A 21 9.67 -12.71 2.66
C PRO A 21 9.48 -11.69 1.54
N LEU A 22 8.36 -10.97 1.59
CA LEU A 22 8.08 -9.83 0.72
C LEU A 22 8.70 -8.55 1.29
N ILE A 23 8.42 -8.27 2.57
CA ILE A 23 8.93 -7.11 3.31
C ILE A 23 9.45 -7.60 4.66
N GLU A 24 10.65 -7.20 5.01
CA GLU A 24 11.25 -7.44 6.33
C GLU A 24 11.83 -6.14 6.87
N LEU A 25 11.37 -5.75 8.05
CA LEU A 25 11.90 -4.67 8.86
C LEU A 25 12.45 -5.27 10.16
N ASP A 26 13.67 -4.90 10.50
CA ASP A 26 14.28 -5.22 11.80
C ASP A 26 14.64 -3.92 12.49
N ARG A 27 13.94 -3.59 13.57
CA ARG A 27 14.15 -2.37 14.38
C ARG A 27 14.36 -1.12 13.52
N ALA A 28 13.64 -1.00 12.41
CA ALA A 28 13.81 0.08 11.45
C ALA A 28 13.40 1.43 12.05
N CYS A 29 14.33 2.37 12.05
CA CYS A 29 14.12 3.74 12.49
C CYS A 29 14.31 4.71 11.34
N VAL A 30 13.42 5.71 11.22
CA VAL A 30 13.50 6.74 10.17
C VAL A 30 13.45 8.13 10.80
N ILE A 31 14.33 9.01 10.36
CA ILE A 31 14.35 10.43 10.72
C ILE A 31 13.98 11.27 9.49
N ARG A 32 13.11 12.26 9.67
CA ARG A 32 12.79 13.30 8.68
C ARG A 32 13.12 14.67 9.27
N GLY A 33 14.10 15.34 8.69
CA GLY A 33 14.65 16.55 9.31
C GLY A 33 15.29 16.20 10.67
N GLN A 34 14.73 16.74 11.76
CA GLN A 34 15.19 16.46 13.11
C GLN A 34 14.24 15.55 13.91
N VAL A 35 13.16 15.06 13.28
CA VAL A 35 12.13 14.28 13.96
C VAL A 35 12.24 12.81 13.55
N ARG A 36 12.32 11.93 14.56
CA ARG A 36 12.17 10.49 14.32
C ARG A 36 10.69 10.19 14.08
N VAL A 37 10.37 9.68 12.90
CA VAL A 37 9.00 9.41 12.45
C VAL A 37 8.64 7.94 12.48
N LEU A 38 9.65 7.04 12.46
CA LEU A 38 9.47 5.61 12.70
C LEU A 38 10.46 5.18 13.79
N HIS A 39 9.97 4.36 14.73
CA HIS A 39 10.69 3.98 15.94
C HIS A 39 10.72 2.45 16.07
N ASP A 40 11.87 1.85 15.80
CA ASP A 40 12.17 0.43 16.03
C ASP A 40 11.11 -0.51 15.43
N LEU A 41 10.65 -0.22 14.18
CA LEU A 41 9.69 -1.06 13.51
C LEU A 41 10.31 -2.41 13.16
N SER A 42 9.72 -3.47 13.71
CA SER A 42 10.02 -4.86 13.35
C SER A 42 8.76 -5.50 12.78
N LEU A 43 8.80 -5.86 11.49
CA LEU A 43 7.66 -6.39 10.76
C LEU A 43 8.16 -7.31 9.65
N ARG A 44 7.50 -8.46 9.50
CA ARG A 44 7.73 -9.35 8.37
C ARG A 44 6.41 -9.64 7.68
N ILE A 45 6.31 -9.32 6.39
CA ILE A 45 5.18 -9.67 5.53
C ILE A 45 5.68 -10.72 4.53
N ALA A 46 5.01 -11.86 4.48
CA ALA A 46 5.34 -12.93 3.55
C ALA A 46 4.61 -12.74 2.20
N GLN A 47 5.15 -13.31 1.14
CA GLN A 47 4.43 -13.42 -0.13
C GLN A 47 3.16 -14.26 0.07
N GLY A 48 2.03 -13.80 -0.49
CA GLY A 48 0.71 -14.40 -0.29
C GLY A 48 0.00 -13.95 0.99
N GLN A 49 0.68 -13.27 1.92
CA GLN A 49 0.08 -12.76 3.15
C GLN A 49 -0.48 -11.35 2.94
N HIS A 50 -1.76 -11.27 2.54
CA HIS A 50 -2.42 -9.98 2.43
C HIS A 50 -2.45 -9.29 3.80
N THR A 51 -1.94 -8.05 3.84
CA THR A 51 -1.75 -7.33 5.10
C THR A 51 -2.26 -5.90 5.00
N ALA A 52 -3.02 -5.45 6.00
CA ALA A 52 -3.38 -4.04 6.16
C ALA A 52 -2.55 -3.39 7.27
N LEU A 53 -1.98 -2.22 6.98
CA LEU A 53 -1.36 -1.32 7.94
C LEU A 53 -2.32 -0.16 8.21
N LEU A 54 -2.90 -0.11 9.41
CA LEU A 54 -3.86 0.91 9.81
C LEU A 54 -3.31 1.82 10.91
N GLY A 55 -3.81 3.05 10.93
CA GLY A 55 -3.52 3.99 12.00
C GLY A 55 -3.94 5.41 11.65
N PRO A 56 -4.00 6.31 12.64
CA PRO A 56 -4.44 7.68 12.44
C PRO A 56 -3.50 8.46 11.51
N ASN A 57 -3.94 9.63 11.05
CA ASN A 57 -3.09 10.51 10.26
C ASN A 57 -1.87 10.94 11.08
N GLY A 58 -0.71 11.04 10.41
CA GLY A 58 0.56 11.41 11.06
C GLY A 58 1.24 10.28 11.87
N CYS A 59 0.67 9.08 11.97
CA CYS A 59 1.28 7.97 12.74
C CYS A 59 2.50 7.32 12.07
N GLY A 60 2.88 7.70 10.83
CA GLY A 60 4.06 7.16 10.13
C GLY A 60 3.77 6.30 8.90
N LYS A 61 2.51 6.12 8.49
CA LYS A 61 2.10 5.28 7.34
C LYS A 61 2.84 5.65 6.05
N SER A 62 2.84 6.92 5.65
CA SER A 62 3.55 7.38 4.44
C SER A 62 5.07 7.24 4.57
N SER A 63 5.62 7.34 5.79
CA SER A 63 7.04 7.09 6.03
C SER A 63 7.38 5.61 5.89
N PHE A 64 6.49 4.71 6.32
CA PHE A 64 6.61 3.27 6.06
C PHE A 64 6.63 2.98 4.55
N ILE A 65 5.68 3.53 3.79
CA ILE A 65 5.67 3.38 2.32
C ILE A 65 6.98 3.86 1.71
N LYS A 66 7.40 5.08 2.03
CA LYS A 66 8.65 5.68 1.50
C LYS A 66 9.90 4.89 1.90
N LEU A 67 9.88 4.20 3.04
CA LEU A 67 10.94 3.28 3.44
C LEU A 67 10.99 2.04 2.54
N ILE A 68 9.83 1.44 2.23
CA ILE A 68 9.72 0.26 1.36
C ILE A 68 10.06 0.62 -0.09
N THR A 69 9.62 1.78 -0.57
CA THR A 69 9.89 2.27 -1.95
C THR A 69 11.28 2.86 -2.14
N ARG A 70 12.10 2.88 -1.09
CA ARG A 70 13.48 3.43 -1.06
C ARG A 70 13.56 4.94 -1.33
N GLU A 71 12.51 5.67 -1.04
CA GLU A 71 12.50 7.13 -1.00
C GLU A 71 13.01 7.68 0.35
N LEU A 72 12.89 6.87 1.41
CA LEU A 72 13.52 7.10 2.72
C LEU A 72 14.44 5.93 3.07
N TYR A 73 15.46 6.22 3.86
CA TYR A 73 16.41 5.24 4.35
C TYR A 73 16.33 5.11 5.86
N PRO A 74 16.49 3.90 6.40
CA PRO A 74 16.54 3.69 7.85
C PRO A 74 17.88 4.18 8.41
N LEU A 75 17.89 4.48 9.71
CA LEU A 75 19.14 4.60 10.43
C LEU A 75 19.92 3.28 10.38
N ALA A 76 21.22 3.36 10.20
CA ALA A 76 22.10 2.19 10.27
C ALA A 76 22.12 1.64 11.70
N HIS A 77 22.10 0.31 11.82
CA HIS A 77 22.32 -0.35 13.09
C HIS A 77 23.79 -0.32 13.47
N ALA A 78 24.09 -0.15 14.76
CA ALA A 78 25.47 -0.11 15.26
C ALA A 78 26.22 -1.44 15.03
N ASP A 79 25.49 -2.56 14.99
CA ASP A 79 26.02 -3.90 14.74
C ASP A 79 26.17 -4.23 13.24
N GLY A 80 25.85 -3.28 12.33
CA GLY A 80 25.91 -3.47 10.89
C GLY A 80 24.78 -4.35 10.31
N SER A 81 23.82 -4.79 11.13
CA SER A 81 22.67 -5.58 10.64
C SER A 81 21.77 -4.74 9.73
N VAL A 82 21.02 -5.43 8.85
CA VAL A 82 20.21 -4.79 7.82
C VAL A 82 18.82 -4.51 8.34
N ALA A 83 18.47 -3.22 8.47
CA ALA A 83 17.17 -2.78 8.96
C ALA A 83 15.98 -3.04 8.01
N VAL A 84 16.21 -3.13 6.70
CA VAL A 84 15.13 -3.27 5.70
C VAL A 84 15.54 -4.19 4.57
N ARG A 85 14.73 -5.23 4.33
CA ARG A 85 14.76 -6.03 3.10
C ARG A 85 13.41 -5.99 2.43
N VAL A 86 13.41 -5.91 1.11
CA VAL A 86 12.22 -6.03 0.27
C VAL A 86 12.50 -7.13 -0.75
N LEU A 87 11.60 -8.10 -0.89
CA LEU A 87 11.82 -9.28 -1.74
C LEU A 87 13.17 -9.96 -1.44
N GLY A 88 13.53 -10.07 -0.16
CA GLY A 88 14.77 -10.69 0.32
C GLY A 88 16.05 -9.86 0.10
N GLN A 89 15.98 -8.70 -0.54
CA GLN A 89 17.16 -7.87 -0.87
C GLN A 89 17.23 -6.60 -0.03
N ASN A 90 18.43 -6.21 0.37
CA ASN A 90 18.70 -4.97 1.12
C ASN A 90 19.12 -3.79 0.22
N ARG A 91 19.51 -4.05 -1.02
CA ARG A 91 19.87 -3.05 -2.04
C ARG A 91 19.09 -3.33 -3.30
N TRP A 92 18.48 -2.27 -3.85
CA TRP A 92 17.68 -2.35 -5.06
C TRP A 92 18.09 -1.29 -6.07
N GLN A 93 18.09 -1.68 -7.34
CA GLN A 93 17.85 -0.72 -8.41
C GLN A 93 16.36 -0.39 -8.40
N VAL A 94 16.01 0.89 -8.31
CA VAL A 94 14.62 1.35 -8.12
C VAL A 94 13.69 0.78 -9.21
N ASP A 95 14.14 0.71 -10.45
CA ASP A 95 13.38 0.17 -11.58
C ASP A 95 13.02 -1.31 -11.39
N ARG A 96 13.99 -2.11 -10.89
CA ARG A 96 13.76 -3.54 -10.59
C ARG A 96 12.81 -3.73 -9.40
N LEU A 97 12.91 -2.89 -8.38
CA LEU A 97 11.96 -2.92 -7.27
C LEU A 97 10.55 -2.64 -7.76
N ARG A 98 10.37 -1.56 -8.53
CA ARG A 98 9.08 -1.13 -9.07
C ARG A 98 8.50 -2.09 -10.11
N SER A 99 9.32 -2.91 -10.77
CA SER A 99 8.81 -3.97 -11.65
C SER A 99 8.26 -5.18 -10.90
N GLN A 100 8.75 -5.46 -9.69
CA GLN A 100 8.31 -6.61 -8.88
C GLN A 100 7.30 -6.23 -7.79
N LEU A 101 7.28 -4.97 -7.36
CA LEU A 101 6.35 -4.39 -6.40
C LEU A 101 5.56 -3.28 -7.09
N GLY A 102 4.29 -3.54 -7.39
CA GLY A 102 3.38 -2.51 -7.88
C GLY A 102 3.08 -1.51 -6.78
N ILE A 103 3.12 -0.22 -7.10
CA ILE A 103 2.95 0.87 -6.12
C ILE A 103 1.88 1.83 -6.61
N VAL A 104 0.89 2.11 -5.76
CA VAL A 104 -0.19 3.07 -6.01
C VAL A 104 -0.25 4.06 -4.85
N THR A 105 0.20 5.29 -5.09
CA THR A 105 0.23 6.38 -4.10
C THR A 105 -0.40 7.65 -4.66
N GLY A 106 -0.81 8.56 -3.79
CA GLY A 106 -1.33 9.87 -4.18
C GLY A 106 -0.28 10.72 -4.91
N ASP A 107 0.97 10.71 -4.43
CA ASP A 107 2.09 11.45 -5.05
C ASP A 107 2.29 11.04 -6.53
N LEU A 108 2.15 9.73 -6.84
CA LEU A 108 2.25 9.24 -8.22
C LEU A 108 1.12 9.78 -9.10
N SER A 109 -0.10 9.86 -8.57
CA SER A 109 -1.26 10.43 -9.28
C SER A 109 -1.02 11.87 -9.68
N SER A 110 -0.58 12.70 -8.73
CA SER A 110 -0.33 14.12 -8.95
C SER A 110 0.77 14.35 -10.00
N ASN A 111 1.89 13.61 -9.87
CA ASN A 111 3.01 13.73 -10.82
C ASN A 111 2.61 13.38 -12.27
N LEU A 112 1.74 12.40 -12.48
CA LEU A 112 1.24 12.05 -13.81
C LEU A 112 0.23 13.10 -14.34
N ALA A 113 -0.61 13.66 -13.46
CA ALA A 113 -1.57 14.68 -13.84
C ALA A 113 -0.89 15.99 -14.30
N ASP A 114 0.28 16.29 -13.76
CA ASP A 114 1.09 17.46 -14.12
C ASP A 114 1.82 17.31 -15.48
N MET A 115 1.75 16.12 -16.12
CA MET A 115 2.40 15.87 -17.41
C MET A 115 1.51 16.38 -18.57
N PRO A 116 1.93 17.40 -19.34
CA PRO A 116 1.13 17.95 -20.43
C PRO A 116 0.88 16.90 -21.51
N GLY A 117 -0.38 16.75 -21.92
CA GLY A 117 -0.78 15.91 -23.03
C GLY A 117 -0.64 14.39 -22.80
N LEU A 118 -0.32 13.96 -21.58
CA LEU A 118 -0.18 12.53 -21.26
C LEU A 118 -1.52 11.81 -21.46
N THR A 119 -1.52 10.76 -22.29
CA THR A 119 -2.66 9.88 -22.47
C THR A 119 -2.69 8.75 -21.43
N VAL A 120 -3.83 8.12 -21.23
CA VAL A 120 -3.96 6.94 -20.36
C VAL A 120 -3.06 5.79 -20.85
N GLU A 121 -2.98 5.56 -22.18
CA GLU A 121 -2.09 4.54 -22.73
C GLU A 121 -0.63 4.79 -22.34
N GLU A 122 -0.14 6.00 -22.52
CA GLU A 122 1.24 6.39 -22.19
C GLU A 122 1.49 6.34 -20.67
N ALA A 123 0.53 6.78 -19.87
CA ALA A 123 0.61 6.68 -18.41
C ALA A 123 0.79 5.23 -17.95
N VAL A 124 0.04 4.28 -18.53
CA VAL A 124 0.16 2.85 -18.20
C VAL A 124 1.44 2.26 -18.79
N LEU A 125 1.81 2.60 -20.03
CA LEU A 125 3.08 2.19 -20.66
C LEU A 125 4.30 2.62 -19.84
N SER A 126 4.28 3.82 -19.26
CA SER A 126 5.38 4.33 -18.44
C SER A 126 5.69 3.43 -17.22
N GLY A 127 4.73 2.61 -16.79
CA GLY A 127 4.90 1.62 -15.73
C GLY A 127 5.97 0.56 -16.04
N PHE A 128 6.15 0.18 -17.30
CA PHE A 128 7.20 -0.75 -17.71
C PHE A 128 8.62 -0.22 -17.45
N PHE A 129 8.75 1.09 -17.42
CA PHE A 129 10.05 1.78 -17.30
C PHE A 129 10.27 2.38 -15.91
N ALA A 130 9.35 2.14 -14.96
CA ALA A 130 9.36 2.77 -13.64
C ALA A 130 9.51 4.31 -13.68
N SER A 131 9.04 4.93 -14.75
CA SER A 131 9.17 6.36 -15.09
C SER A 131 7.78 7.02 -15.12
N PHE A 132 7.71 8.35 -15.17
CA PHE A 132 6.45 9.09 -15.37
C PHE A 132 6.09 9.18 -16.88
N VAL A 133 7.06 9.04 -17.76
CA VAL A 133 6.88 9.07 -19.21
C VAL A 133 7.55 7.84 -19.84
N VAL A 134 7.16 7.51 -21.06
CA VAL A 134 7.89 6.53 -21.87
C VAL A 134 9.18 7.19 -22.35
N PRO A 135 10.39 6.68 -22.00
CA PRO A 135 11.64 7.29 -22.42
C PRO A 135 11.78 7.22 -23.94
N ALA A 136 12.17 8.34 -24.56
CA ALA A 136 12.27 8.47 -26.04
C ALA A 136 13.20 7.45 -26.71
N PHE A 137 14.19 6.93 -25.96
CA PHE A 137 15.14 5.93 -26.45
C PHE A 137 14.68 4.48 -26.24
N ARG A 138 13.49 4.27 -25.69
CA ARG A 138 12.90 2.94 -25.44
C ARG A 138 11.85 2.62 -26.48
N GLU A 139 11.97 1.47 -27.08
CA GLU A 139 10.98 0.94 -28.00
C GLU A 139 9.76 0.40 -27.23
N VAL A 140 8.58 0.80 -27.68
CA VAL A 140 7.30 0.27 -27.18
C VAL A 140 6.86 -0.85 -28.12
N THR A 141 6.90 -2.08 -27.63
CA THR A 141 6.53 -3.26 -28.41
C THR A 141 5.01 -3.49 -28.42
N ASP A 142 4.53 -4.24 -29.41
CA ASP A 142 3.11 -4.66 -29.47
C ASP A 142 2.68 -5.48 -28.25
N ASN A 143 3.59 -6.29 -27.69
CA ASN A 143 3.34 -7.03 -26.46
C ASN A 143 3.09 -6.09 -25.26
N MET A 144 3.82 -4.97 -25.17
CA MET A 144 3.60 -3.97 -24.13
C MET A 144 2.24 -3.30 -24.29
N ARG A 145 1.84 -2.94 -25.52
CA ARG A 145 0.50 -2.38 -25.80
C ARG A 145 -0.61 -3.37 -25.51
N ALA A 146 -0.43 -4.64 -25.86
CA ALA A 146 -1.39 -5.70 -25.53
C ALA A 146 -1.55 -5.83 -24.01
N ARG A 147 -0.44 -5.80 -23.25
CA ARG A 147 -0.46 -5.86 -21.79
C ARG A 147 -1.12 -4.63 -21.15
N VAL A 148 -0.93 -3.44 -21.71
CA VAL A 148 -1.65 -2.22 -21.29
C VAL A 148 -3.16 -2.42 -21.39
N ARG A 149 -3.65 -2.93 -22.55
CA ARG A 149 -5.09 -3.19 -22.75
C ARG A 149 -5.62 -4.25 -21.77
N GLU A 150 -4.85 -5.30 -21.54
CA GLU A 150 -5.19 -6.35 -20.55
C GLU A 150 -5.35 -5.78 -19.14
N THR A 151 -4.40 -4.98 -18.67
CA THR A 151 -4.46 -4.40 -17.31
C THR A 151 -5.56 -3.34 -17.18
N LEU A 152 -5.78 -2.53 -18.21
CA LEU A 152 -6.90 -1.59 -18.25
C LEU A 152 -8.26 -2.31 -18.27
N ALA A 153 -8.38 -3.43 -18.98
CA ALA A 153 -9.59 -4.24 -18.94
C ALA A 153 -9.84 -4.83 -17.54
N LEU A 154 -8.80 -5.37 -16.90
CA LEU A 154 -8.86 -5.93 -15.55
C LEU A 154 -9.35 -4.91 -14.52
N THR A 155 -8.95 -3.64 -14.66
CA THR A 155 -9.36 -2.56 -13.75
C THR A 155 -10.62 -1.81 -14.20
N GLY A 156 -11.27 -2.23 -15.30
CA GLY A 156 -12.43 -1.54 -15.87
C GLY A 156 -12.13 -0.16 -16.44
N ALA A 157 -10.86 0.10 -16.81
CA ALA A 157 -10.42 1.38 -17.37
C ALA A 157 -10.14 1.35 -18.88
N LEU A 158 -10.38 0.23 -19.57
CA LEU A 158 -10.12 0.09 -21.01
C LEU A 158 -10.82 1.16 -21.89
N PRO A 159 -12.06 1.59 -21.61
CA PRO A 159 -12.70 2.67 -22.36
C PRO A 159 -11.98 4.02 -22.30
N LEU A 160 -11.06 4.17 -21.34
CA LEU A 160 -10.30 5.43 -21.12
C LEU A 160 -8.99 5.47 -21.91
N LEU A 161 -8.61 4.40 -22.62
CA LEU A 161 -7.29 4.18 -23.24
C LEU A 161 -6.73 5.42 -23.97
N HIS A 162 -7.57 6.14 -24.70
CA HIS A 162 -7.16 7.28 -25.54
C HIS A 162 -7.49 8.65 -24.93
N ARG A 163 -8.00 8.68 -23.69
CA ARG A 163 -8.29 9.94 -22.99
C ARG A 163 -7.02 10.58 -22.42
N GLY A 164 -7.05 11.89 -22.27
CA GLY A 164 -6.03 12.62 -21.50
C GLY A 164 -6.07 12.20 -20.02
N TYR A 165 -4.90 11.92 -19.43
CA TYR A 165 -4.82 11.51 -18.03
C TYR A 165 -5.32 12.60 -17.07
N ALA A 166 -5.03 13.88 -17.36
CA ALA A 166 -5.46 15.02 -16.55
C ALA A 166 -6.99 15.26 -16.55
N GLU A 167 -7.72 14.64 -17.50
CA GLU A 167 -9.19 14.77 -17.63
C GLU A 167 -9.95 13.71 -16.82
N LEU A 168 -9.25 12.81 -16.15
CA LEU A 168 -9.87 11.70 -15.44
C LEU A 168 -10.43 12.14 -14.09
N SER A 169 -11.59 11.60 -13.74
CA SER A 169 -12.10 11.66 -12.37
C SER A 169 -11.18 10.88 -11.41
N ALA A 170 -11.28 11.13 -10.11
CA ALA A 170 -10.49 10.44 -9.10
C ALA A 170 -10.64 8.91 -9.18
N GLY A 171 -11.85 8.41 -9.43
CA GLY A 171 -12.12 6.98 -9.59
C GLY A 171 -11.51 6.39 -10.86
N GLU A 172 -11.56 7.11 -11.98
CA GLU A 172 -10.92 6.73 -13.25
C GLU A 172 -9.40 6.71 -13.09
N THR A 173 -8.83 7.76 -12.50
CA THR A 173 -7.40 7.86 -12.18
C THR A 173 -6.93 6.68 -11.34
N ARG A 174 -7.67 6.30 -10.30
CA ARG A 174 -7.31 5.18 -9.43
C ARG A 174 -7.25 3.86 -10.21
N ARG A 175 -8.22 3.59 -11.08
CA ARG A 175 -8.24 2.39 -11.93
C ARG A 175 -7.04 2.37 -12.89
N VAL A 176 -6.70 3.50 -13.50
CA VAL A 176 -5.53 3.63 -14.40
C VAL A 176 -4.22 3.43 -13.63
N LEU A 177 -4.08 3.97 -12.42
CA LEU A 177 -2.89 3.77 -11.58
C LEU A 177 -2.70 2.31 -11.17
N ILE A 178 -3.78 1.60 -10.85
CA ILE A 178 -3.72 0.15 -10.56
C ILE A 178 -3.30 -0.60 -11.84
N ALA A 179 -3.90 -0.30 -13.00
CA ALA A 179 -3.51 -0.91 -14.28
C ALA A 179 -2.02 -0.68 -14.57
N ARG A 180 -1.52 0.55 -14.36
CA ARG A 180 -0.12 0.90 -14.50
C ARG A 180 0.80 0.08 -13.59
N ALA A 181 0.40 -0.12 -12.33
CA ALA A 181 1.16 -0.92 -11.37
C ALA A 181 1.22 -2.41 -11.75
N LEU A 182 0.26 -2.91 -12.53
CA LEU A 182 0.12 -4.32 -12.91
C LEU A 182 0.84 -4.71 -14.21
N VAL A 183 1.34 -3.76 -15.02
CA VAL A 183 1.91 -4.08 -16.35
C VAL A 183 3.12 -5.03 -16.27
N ASN A 184 3.93 -4.91 -15.23
CA ASN A 184 5.11 -5.74 -14.99
C ASN A 184 4.81 -7.07 -14.30
N ARG A 185 3.53 -7.43 -14.08
CA ARG A 185 3.12 -8.63 -13.33
C ARG A 185 3.80 -8.72 -11.95
N PRO A 186 3.61 -7.71 -11.10
CA PRO A 186 4.28 -7.66 -9.80
C PRO A 186 3.80 -8.82 -8.91
N GLN A 187 4.68 -9.22 -7.97
CA GLN A 187 4.34 -10.23 -6.95
C GLN A 187 3.43 -9.66 -5.86
N ALA A 188 3.47 -8.35 -5.66
CA ALA A 188 2.65 -7.66 -4.68
C ALA A 188 2.26 -6.26 -5.15
N LEU A 189 1.16 -5.77 -4.60
CA LEU A 189 0.64 -4.42 -4.83
C LEU A 189 0.58 -3.68 -3.48
N LEU A 190 1.32 -2.58 -3.40
CA LEU A 190 1.31 -1.65 -2.28
C LEU A 190 0.34 -0.51 -2.59
N LEU A 191 -0.72 -0.39 -1.78
CA LEU A 191 -1.78 0.59 -1.94
C LEU A 191 -1.74 1.57 -0.77
N ASP A 192 -1.47 2.85 -1.06
CA ASP A 192 -1.44 3.93 -0.07
C ASP A 192 -2.71 4.77 -0.16
N GLU A 193 -3.54 4.70 0.88
CA GLU A 193 -4.80 5.43 0.99
C GLU A 193 -5.63 5.35 -0.31
N PRO A 194 -5.93 4.14 -0.83
CA PRO A 194 -6.39 3.98 -2.20
C PRO A 194 -7.79 4.53 -2.46
N SER A 195 -8.64 4.74 -1.44
CA SER A 195 -9.98 5.30 -1.62
C SER A 195 -10.10 6.81 -1.38
N THR A 196 -8.99 7.47 -1.05
CA THR A 196 -9.01 8.92 -0.83
C THR A 196 -9.54 9.66 -2.05
N GLY A 197 -10.58 10.50 -1.83
CA GLY A 197 -11.24 11.29 -2.88
C GLY A 197 -12.21 10.50 -3.76
N LEU A 198 -12.47 9.22 -3.47
CA LEU A 198 -13.43 8.41 -4.22
C LEU A 198 -14.85 8.57 -3.68
N ASP A 199 -15.82 8.63 -4.58
CA ASP A 199 -17.23 8.45 -4.25
C ASP A 199 -17.54 6.99 -3.87
N LEU A 200 -18.78 6.73 -3.43
CA LEU A 200 -19.21 5.41 -2.97
C LEU A 200 -19.09 4.34 -4.07
N VAL A 201 -19.41 4.68 -5.32
CA VAL A 201 -19.40 3.73 -6.44
C VAL A 201 -17.96 3.41 -6.83
N ALA A 202 -17.10 4.42 -6.93
CA ALA A 202 -15.68 4.24 -7.24
C ALA A 202 -14.97 3.43 -6.13
N ARG A 203 -15.33 3.66 -4.85
CA ARG A 203 -14.81 2.85 -3.72
C ARG A 203 -15.23 1.39 -3.84
N GLN A 204 -16.49 1.08 -4.20
CA GLN A 204 -16.94 -0.29 -4.42
C GLN A 204 -16.19 -0.97 -5.56
N HIS A 205 -15.95 -0.26 -6.66
CA HIS A 205 -15.13 -0.77 -7.78
C HIS A 205 -13.69 -1.05 -7.34
N LEU A 206 -13.09 -0.19 -6.54
CA LEU A 206 -11.75 -0.41 -5.97
C LEU A 206 -11.72 -1.69 -5.14
N ILE A 207 -12.67 -1.87 -4.21
CA ILE A 207 -12.79 -3.06 -3.36
C ILE A 207 -12.93 -4.32 -4.23
N ALA A 208 -13.79 -4.31 -5.24
CA ALA A 208 -13.96 -5.43 -6.17
C ALA A 208 -12.67 -5.74 -6.93
N THR A 209 -11.94 -4.71 -7.38
CA THR A 209 -10.64 -4.87 -8.04
C THR A 209 -9.62 -5.50 -7.09
N MET A 210 -9.51 -5.03 -5.84
CA MET A 210 -8.60 -5.60 -4.84
C MET A 210 -8.89 -7.08 -4.59
N ARG A 211 -10.17 -7.48 -4.47
CA ARG A 211 -10.58 -8.88 -4.30
C ARG A 211 -10.18 -9.73 -5.51
N THR A 212 -10.41 -9.23 -6.72
CA THR A 212 -9.99 -9.91 -7.96
C THR A 212 -8.47 -10.13 -7.99
N LEU A 213 -7.68 -9.12 -7.61
CA LEU A 213 -6.22 -9.21 -7.59
C LEU A 213 -5.72 -10.18 -6.53
N ALA A 214 -6.33 -10.18 -5.33
CA ALA A 214 -6.02 -11.14 -4.27
C ALA A 214 -6.30 -12.59 -4.74
N ALA A 215 -7.45 -12.83 -5.38
CA ALA A 215 -7.81 -14.13 -5.95
C ALA A 215 -6.86 -14.59 -7.07
N GLN A 216 -6.22 -13.66 -7.79
CA GLN A 216 -5.17 -13.95 -8.78
C GLN A 216 -3.79 -14.21 -8.16
N GLY A 217 -3.65 -14.20 -6.83
CA GLY A 217 -2.41 -14.47 -6.11
C GLY A 217 -1.48 -13.27 -5.97
N ILE A 218 -1.92 -12.06 -6.30
CA ILE A 218 -1.14 -10.83 -6.06
C ILE A 218 -1.25 -10.47 -4.58
N THR A 219 -0.13 -10.43 -3.88
CA THR A 219 -0.11 -10.05 -2.46
C THR A 219 -0.51 -8.59 -2.29
N LEU A 220 -1.51 -8.31 -1.47
CA LEU A 220 -1.92 -6.94 -1.19
C LEU A 220 -1.29 -6.44 0.11
N VAL A 221 -0.65 -5.28 0.06
CA VAL A 221 -0.22 -4.51 1.23
C VAL A 221 -0.98 -3.19 1.19
N LEU A 222 -2.04 -3.12 1.99
CA LEU A 222 -2.93 -1.97 2.09
C LEU A 222 -2.47 -1.08 3.23
N VAL A 223 -2.26 0.19 2.97
CA VAL A 223 -1.96 1.20 3.99
C VAL A 223 -3.07 2.22 3.99
N THR A 224 -3.81 2.32 5.10
CA THR A 224 -5.01 3.16 5.18
C THR A 224 -5.35 3.58 6.60
N HIS A 225 -6.28 4.51 6.75
CA HIS A 225 -6.96 4.82 7.99
C HIS A 225 -8.46 4.45 7.93
N HIS A 226 -8.93 3.85 6.83
CA HIS A 226 -10.30 3.43 6.61
C HIS A 226 -10.45 1.92 6.77
N ILE A 227 -11.17 1.46 7.79
CA ILE A 227 -11.39 0.02 8.01
C ILE A 227 -12.26 -0.62 6.93
N GLU A 228 -13.10 0.17 6.27
CA GLU A 228 -13.99 -0.24 5.18
C GLU A 228 -13.23 -0.75 3.94
N GLU A 229 -11.95 -0.39 3.82
CA GLU A 229 -11.08 -0.85 2.75
C GLU A 229 -10.48 -2.23 3.02
N VAL A 230 -10.54 -2.71 4.26
CA VAL A 230 -9.96 -4.00 4.64
C VAL A 230 -10.89 -5.12 4.21
N ILE A 231 -10.65 -5.62 3.01
CA ILE A 231 -11.41 -6.73 2.40
C ILE A 231 -11.23 -8.03 3.19
N PRO A 232 -12.19 -8.99 3.12
CA PRO A 232 -12.10 -10.26 3.84
C PRO A 232 -10.82 -11.06 3.57
N GLU A 233 -10.28 -10.95 2.37
CA GLU A 233 -9.04 -11.63 1.96
C GLU A 233 -7.78 -11.09 2.69
N ILE A 234 -7.87 -9.91 3.32
CA ILE A 234 -6.81 -9.36 4.18
C ILE A 234 -7.02 -9.88 5.59
N GLU A 235 -6.36 -10.97 5.93
CA GLU A 235 -6.49 -11.62 7.23
C GLU A 235 -5.60 -11.01 8.32
N ARG A 236 -4.49 -10.37 7.94
CA ARG A 236 -3.56 -9.76 8.89
C ARG A 236 -3.70 -8.25 8.92
N VAL A 237 -3.74 -7.71 10.12
CA VAL A 237 -3.79 -6.27 10.38
C VAL A 237 -2.65 -5.87 11.30
N VAL A 238 -1.98 -4.77 10.96
CA VAL A 238 -0.94 -4.13 11.77
C VAL A 238 -1.45 -2.74 12.12
N LEU A 239 -1.56 -2.45 13.41
CA LEU A 239 -1.97 -1.15 13.91
C LEU A 239 -0.74 -0.30 14.22
N LEU A 240 -0.63 0.88 13.60
CA LEU A 240 0.47 1.82 13.77
C LEU A 240 0.02 3.04 14.58
N ARG A 241 0.78 3.41 15.61
CA ARG A 241 0.55 4.61 16.41
C ARG A 241 1.88 5.27 16.78
N GLY A 242 2.01 6.58 16.54
CA GLY A 242 3.22 7.34 16.90
C GLY A 242 4.51 6.75 16.34
N GLY A 243 4.51 6.25 15.11
CA GLY A 243 5.69 5.65 14.47
C GLY A 243 6.10 4.27 15.00
N ARG A 244 5.24 3.60 15.80
CA ARG A 244 5.47 2.27 16.37
C ARG A 244 4.34 1.31 16.00
N ILE A 245 4.63 0.03 15.92
CA ILE A 245 3.59 -1.00 15.86
C ILE A 245 2.96 -1.07 17.25
N ALA A 246 1.66 -0.75 17.31
CA ALA A 246 0.85 -0.83 18.52
C ALA A 246 0.25 -2.23 18.70
N ALA A 247 -0.14 -2.88 17.59
CA ALA A 247 -0.61 -4.26 17.59
C ALA A 247 -0.39 -4.90 16.21
N ASP A 248 -0.24 -6.22 16.19
CA ASP A 248 -0.11 -7.06 14.99
C ASP A 248 -0.89 -8.35 15.25
N GLY A 249 -1.89 -8.62 14.43
CA GLY A 249 -2.78 -9.75 14.66
C GLY A 249 -3.75 -9.98 13.51
N THR A 250 -4.76 -10.80 13.74
CA THR A 250 -5.79 -11.10 12.74
C THR A 250 -6.77 -9.94 12.56
N ARG A 251 -7.41 -9.88 11.40
CA ARG A 251 -8.52 -8.97 11.12
C ARG A 251 -9.59 -9.03 12.21
N ALA A 252 -9.95 -10.25 12.63
CA ALA A 252 -11.00 -10.47 13.64
C ALA A 252 -10.59 -10.00 15.04
N GLU A 253 -9.32 -10.02 15.39
CA GLU A 253 -8.82 -9.55 16.70
C GLU A 253 -8.70 -8.03 16.77
N LEU A 254 -8.26 -7.39 15.69
CA LEU A 254 -7.85 -6.00 15.71
C LEU A 254 -8.87 -5.01 15.16
N LEU A 255 -9.78 -5.43 14.27
CA LEU A 255 -10.84 -4.55 13.77
C LEU A 255 -12.08 -4.61 14.67
N ARG A 256 -11.91 -4.19 15.93
CA ARG A 256 -12.92 -4.10 16.98
C ARG A 256 -12.83 -2.76 17.70
N ASP A 257 -13.87 -2.44 18.44
CA ASP A 257 -14.02 -1.18 19.20
C ASP A 257 -12.77 -0.86 20.04
N GLY A 258 -12.34 -1.78 20.90
CA GLY A 258 -11.24 -1.57 21.85
C GLY A 258 -9.91 -1.25 21.15
N PRO A 259 -9.31 -2.17 20.35
CA PRO A 259 -8.04 -1.93 19.69
C PRO A 259 -8.03 -0.69 18.79
N LEU A 260 -9.13 -0.41 18.08
CA LEU A 260 -9.22 0.77 17.23
C LEU A 260 -9.36 2.04 18.07
N SER A 261 -10.18 2.05 19.13
CA SER A 261 -10.30 3.19 20.05
C SER A 261 -8.94 3.55 20.66
N ASP A 262 -8.17 2.55 21.07
CA ASP A 262 -6.85 2.75 21.65
C ASP A 262 -5.87 3.39 20.64
N VAL A 263 -5.86 2.89 19.41
CA VAL A 263 -4.91 3.35 18.39
C VAL A 263 -5.29 4.72 17.84
N PHE A 264 -6.58 4.96 17.59
CA PHE A 264 -7.06 6.23 17.06
C PHE A 264 -7.24 7.32 18.12
N GLY A 265 -7.23 6.95 19.41
CA GLY A 265 -7.24 7.89 20.53
C GLY A 265 -8.61 8.49 20.84
N GLY A 266 -9.69 7.80 20.49
CA GLY A 266 -11.07 8.19 20.79
C GLY A 266 -12.01 6.98 20.68
N PRO A 267 -13.24 7.06 21.23
CA PRO A 267 -14.18 5.97 21.16
C PRO A 267 -14.56 5.65 19.70
N ILE A 268 -14.38 4.40 19.31
CA ILE A 268 -14.77 3.89 18.00
C ILE A 268 -15.68 2.69 18.20
N GLN A 269 -16.78 2.69 17.46
CA GLN A 269 -17.69 1.56 17.37
C GLN A 269 -17.55 0.93 15.97
N VAL A 270 -17.35 -0.38 15.92
CA VAL A 270 -17.25 -1.14 14.67
C VAL A 270 -18.53 -1.94 14.47
N VAL A 271 -19.13 -1.78 13.32
CA VAL A 271 -20.32 -2.54 12.91
C VAL A 271 -19.97 -3.38 11.70
N GLU A 272 -20.32 -4.66 11.76
CA GLU A 272 -20.20 -5.57 10.61
C GLU A 272 -21.58 -5.82 10.01
N HIS A 273 -21.70 -5.60 8.71
CA HIS A 273 -22.89 -5.91 7.94
C HIS A 273 -22.50 -6.63 6.64
N GLU A 274 -23.01 -7.84 6.46
CA GLU A 274 -22.70 -8.68 5.28
C GLU A 274 -21.19 -8.83 4.98
N GLY A 275 -20.38 -9.02 6.03
CA GLY A 275 -18.92 -9.17 5.92
C GLY A 275 -18.15 -7.86 5.67
N ARG A 276 -18.85 -6.72 5.65
CA ARG A 276 -18.26 -5.38 5.53
C ARG A 276 -18.20 -4.73 6.91
N LEU A 277 -17.04 -4.16 7.21
CA LEU A 277 -16.84 -3.40 8.45
C LEU A 277 -17.05 -1.92 8.17
N THR A 278 -17.64 -1.24 9.13
CA THR A 278 -17.77 0.23 9.16
C THR A 278 -17.43 0.72 10.55
N ALA A 279 -16.66 1.81 10.66
CA ALA A 279 -16.35 2.44 11.94
C ALA A 279 -17.09 3.75 12.10
N PHE A 280 -17.57 3.98 13.31
CA PHE A 280 -18.19 5.23 13.73
C PHE A 280 -17.41 5.79 14.92
N ALA A 281 -17.10 7.09 14.87
CA ALA A 281 -16.62 7.80 16.05
C ALA A 281 -17.80 8.04 17.00
N GLY A 282 -17.63 7.68 18.27
CA GLY A 282 -18.61 7.88 19.32
C GLY A 282 -18.58 9.30 19.89
#